data_c7cca75fad9fb8327e76f6aade5b520e
#
_entry.id   c7cca75fad9fb8327e76f6aade5b520e
#
_cell.length_a   1.000
_cell.length_b   1.000
_cell.length_c   1.000
_cell.angle_alpha   90.00
_cell.angle_beta   90.00
_cell.angle_gamma   90.00
#
_symmetry.space_group_name_H-M   'P 1'
#
loop_
_entity.id
_entity.type
_entity.pdbx_description
1 polymer ?
#
loop_
_entity_poly.entity_id
_entity_poly.type
_entity_poly.pdbx_seq_one_letter_code
_entity_poly.pdbx_strand_id
1 'polypeptide(L)'
;MEKYKEKVKDVMVIGHKNPDTDSICSAICYANLKNKITGTDNYVPKRAGHINEETHFVLNRFGVKAPEYIKDVRPQVMNIEIRQTPGIDKNLSVRNAWKLMDTLNIVTLPITEGRELTGLVSIDDIAKSYFESFDNRVLSNAKTSFANIVETLEGRVITGDASEIFDKGKMLIAAANPDMMESMIDEGDIVILGNRYESQLCAIEMEAKCLIICEGARVSNTIAKVAKSHDCIIIETDYDTYTVARLMNQAIPVGFFMTPRDRIVCFKTTDYVEDIQEIMTKKRFRDFPIEDENGNYVGTISRRNLLRSGRKKVILVDHNERNQAVNGIEDTEILEIIDHHRLGPIQTITPVFFRNQPLGCTGTIIYKMYQEA
;
A
#
# COMPACT_ATOMS: atom_id res chain seq x y z
N MET A 1 -4.20 -4.67 -13.79
CA MET A 1 -2.91 -4.06 -13.41
C MET A 1 -2.35 -3.09 -14.46
N GLU A 2 -2.61 -3.25 -15.74
CA GLU A 2 -2.18 -2.33 -16.82
C GLU A 2 -2.94 -0.99 -16.86
N LYS A 3 -4.12 -0.91 -16.28
CA LYS A 3 -5.01 0.28 -16.35
C LYS A 3 -4.46 1.56 -15.71
N TYR A 4 -3.50 1.48 -14.81
CA TYR A 4 -2.96 2.64 -14.09
C TYR A 4 -1.65 3.20 -14.66
N LYS A 5 -0.92 2.44 -15.50
CA LYS A 5 0.35 2.89 -16.10
C LYS A 5 0.22 3.73 -17.37
N GLU A 6 -0.91 3.67 -18.07
CA GLU A 6 -1.05 4.31 -19.38
C GLU A 6 -1.57 5.77 -19.37
N LYS A 7 -2.20 6.23 -18.30
CA LYS A 7 -2.85 7.56 -18.27
C LYS A 7 -1.93 8.78 -18.09
N VAL A 8 -0.64 8.62 -17.87
CA VAL A 8 0.32 9.75 -17.69
C VAL A 8 0.80 10.33 -19.02
N LYS A 9 0.49 9.70 -20.16
CA LYS A 9 0.95 10.16 -21.49
C LYS A 9 -0.02 11.10 -22.20
N ASP A 10 -1.26 11.22 -21.76
CA ASP A 10 -2.26 12.01 -22.43
C ASP A 10 -2.01 13.50 -22.24
N VAL A 11 -2.03 14.23 -23.36
CA VAL A 11 -2.02 15.69 -23.40
C VAL A 11 -3.47 16.16 -23.54
N MET A 12 -3.98 16.85 -22.54
CA MET A 12 -5.36 17.35 -22.55
C MET A 12 -5.44 18.64 -23.35
N VAL A 13 -6.33 18.70 -24.33
CA VAL A 13 -6.65 19.93 -25.07
C VAL A 13 -7.95 20.48 -24.51
N ILE A 14 -7.90 21.65 -23.87
CA ILE A 14 -9.00 22.19 -23.06
C ILE A 14 -9.26 23.66 -23.41
N GLY A 15 -10.54 23.97 -23.62
CA GLY A 15 -11.02 25.35 -23.73
C GLY A 15 -11.35 25.97 -22.36
N HIS A 16 -11.92 27.15 -22.34
CA HIS A 16 -12.25 27.87 -21.11
C HIS A 16 -13.39 27.21 -20.31
N LYS A 17 -13.50 27.56 -19.00
CA LYS A 17 -14.42 26.91 -18.05
C LYS A 17 -15.92 27.19 -18.28
N ASN A 18 -16.27 28.19 -19.07
CA ASN A 18 -17.63 28.47 -19.52
C ASN A 18 -17.72 28.24 -21.03
N PRO A 19 -17.56 26.98 -21.52
CA PRO A 19 -17.28 26.72 -22.92
C PRO A 19 -18.45 27.07 -23.81
N ASP A 20 -18.17 27.79 -24.87
CA ASP A 20 -19.04 28.03 -26.00
C ASP A 20 -18.72 27.06 -27.16
N THR A 21 -19.33 27.26 -28.31
CA THR A 21 -19.14 26.40 -29.48
C THR A 21 -17.70 26.46 -30.01
N ASP A 22 -17.05 27.64 -29.99
CA ASP A 22 -15.67 27.77 -30.44
C ASP A 22 -14.70 27.04 -29.53
N SER A 23 -14.86 27.18 -28.22
CA SER A 23 -14.05 26.52 -27.20
C SER A 23 -14.09 24.98 -27.34
N ILE A 24 -15.28 24.40 -27.49
CA ILE A 24 -15.45 22.94 -27.60
C ILE A 24 -14.94 22.41 -28.95
N CYS A 25 -15.33 23.06 -30.07
CA CYS A 25 -14.91 22.66 -31.40
C CYS A 25 -13.39 22.80 -31.59
N SER A 26 -12.82 23.88 -31.07
CA SER A 26 -11.37 24.11 -31.09
C SER A 26 -10.61 23.03 -30.33
N ALA A 27 -11.08 22.61 -29.15
CA ALA A 27 -10.46 21.52 -28.40
C ALA A 27 -10.47 20.19 -29.18
N ILE A 28 -11.60 19.84 -29.80
CA ILE A 28 -11.77 18.61 -30.60
C ILE A 28 -10.85 18.66 -31.83
N CYS A 29 -10.93 19.75 -32.61
CA CYS A 29 -10.18 19.90 -33.86
C CYS A 29 -8.68 19.93 -33.61
N TYR A 30 -8.23 20.66 -32.60
CA TYR A 30 -6.80 20.75 -32.32
C TYR A 30 -6.20 19.44 -31.80
N ALA A 31 -6.91 18.73 -30.94
CA ALA A 31 -6.52 17.39 -30.51
C ALA A 31 -6.39 16.44 -31.73
N ASN A 32 -7.35 16.46 -32.65
CA ASN A 32 -7.30 15.66 -33.88
C ASN A 32 -6.10 16.06 -34.75
N LEU A 33 -5.85 17.35 -34.95
CA LEU A 33 -4.70 17.84 -35.71
C LEU A 33 -3.39 17.33 -35.13
N LYS A 34 -3.19 17.49 -33.81
CA LYS A 34 -1.99 17.03 -33.13
C LYS A 34 -1.79 15.52 -33.24
N ASN A 35 -2.83 14.74 -33.07
CA ASN A 35 -2.78 13.28 -33.22
C ASN A 35 -2.37 12.88 -34.65
N LYS A 36 -2.90 13.57 -35.68
CA LYS A 36 -2.50 13.32 -37.07
C LYS A 36 -1.05 13.68 -37.36
N ILE A 37 -0.57 14.85 -36.88
CA ILE A 37 0.81 15.29 -37.08
C ILE A 37 1.80 14.35 -36.39
N THR A 38 1.48 13.92 -35.16
CA THR A 38 2.39 13.11 -34.34
C THR A 38 2.24 11.60 -34.61
N GLY A 39 1.21 11.16 -35.31
CA GLY A 39 0.91 9.75 -35.52
C GLY A 39 0.52 9.01 -34.23
N THR A 40 -0.10 9.72 -33.27
CA THR A 40 -0.49 9.18 -31.96
C THR A 40 -1.95 9.49 -31.65
N ASP A 41 -2.48 8.87 -30.57
CA ASP A 41 -3.80 9.18 -30.03
C ASP A 41 -3.70 9.81 -28.63
N ASN A 42 -2.54 10.41 -28.30
CA ASN A 42 -2.23 10.92 -26.97
C ASN A 42 -2.87 12.30 -26.69
N TYR A 43 -3.33 13.02 -27.69
CA TYR A 43 -3.99 14.32 -27.52
C TYR A 43 -5.48 14.12 -27.38
N VAL A 44 -6.01 14.39 -26.17
CA VAL A 44 -7.41 14.10 -25.81
C VAL A 44 -8.16 15.40 -25.54
N PRO A 45 -9.27 15.67 -26.28
CA PRO A 45 -10.08 16.84 -26.01
C PRO A 45 -10.83 16.66 -24.69
N LYS A 46 -10.83 17.70 -23.86
CA LYS A 46 -11.58 17.79 -22.60
C LYS A 46 -12.40 19.07 -22.56
N ARG A 47 -13.42 19.13 -21.73
CA ARG A 47 -14.18 20.36 -21.45
C ARG A 47 -14.16 20.70 -19.97
N ALA A 48 -14.05 21.97 -19.64
CA ALA A 48 -14.01 22.46 -18.27
C ALA A 48 -15.38 22.93 -17.73
N GLY A 49 -16.43 22.84 -18.54
CA GLY A 49 -17.78 23.29 -18.19
C GLY A 49 -18.91 22.53 -18.92
N HIS A 50 -20.12 22.99 -18.69
CA HIS A 50 -21.31 22.45 -19.35
C HIS A 50 -21.42 22.93 -20.79
N ILE A 51 -21.91 22.09 -21.67
CA ILE A 51 -22.13 22.38 -23.08
C ILE A 51 -23.47 23.10 -23.22
N ASN A 52 -23.52 24.19 -23.97
CA ASN A 52 -24.73 24.92 -24.30
C ASN A 52 -25.52 24.26 -25.45
N GLU A 53 -26.76 24.71 -25.70
CA GLU A 53 -27.66 24.12 -26.72
C GLU A 53 -27.09 24.26 -28.13
N GLU A 54 -26.46 25.39 -28.46
CA GLU A 54 -25.83 25.63 -29.76
C GLU A 54 -24.71 24.62 -30.01
N THR A 55 -23.83 24.40 -29.04
CA THR A 55 -22.76 23.41 -29.13
C THR A 55 -23.34 21.98 -29.27
N HIS A 56 -24.39 21.65 -28.52
CA HIS A 56 -25.08 20.38 -28.68
C HIS A 56 -25.64 20.19 -30.11
N PHE A 57 -26.26 21.23 -30.68
CA PHE A 57 -26.75 21.18 -32.04
C PHE A 57 -25.62 20.92 -33.04
N VAL A 58 -24.50 21.64 -32.93
CA VAL A 58 -23.33 21.50 -33.82
C VAL A 58 -22.76 20.07 -33.72
N LEU A 59 -22.47 19.60 -32.51
CA LEU A 59 -21.91 18.26 -32.31
C LEU A 59 -22.82 17.17 -32.87
N ASN A 60 -24.13 17.26 -32.65
CA ASN A 60 -25.10 16.31 -33.17
C ASN A 60 -25.19 16.36 -34.72
N ARG A 61 -25.14 17.57 -35.28
CA ARG A 61 -25.18 17.78 -36.75
C ARG A 61 -24.04 17.09 -37.47
N PHE A 62 -22.87 17.06 -36.86
CA PHE A 62 -21.66 16.44 -37.42
C PHE A 62 -21.36 15.05 -36.89
N GLY A 63 -22.21 14.47 -36.02
CA GLY A 63 -22.04 13.15 -35.44
C GLY A 63 -20.77 13.05 -34.53
N VAL A 64 -20.36 14.16 -33.90
CA VAL A 64 -19.15 14.21 -33.05
C VAL A 64 -19.56 14.06 -31.58
N LYS A 65 -18.88 13.18 -30.87
CA LYS A 65 -19.10 12.97 -29.46
C LYS A 65 -18.54 14.15 -28.64
N ALA A 66 -19.32 14.61 -27.65
CA ALA A 66 -18.88 15.63 -26.74
C ALA A 66 -17.63 15.22 -25.93
N PRO A 67 -16.65 16.13 -25.72
CA PRO A 67 -15.49 15.85 -24.87
C PRO A 67 -15.91 15.51 -23.45
N GLU A 68 -15.10 14.68 -22.81
CA GLU A 68 -15.29 14.33 -21.40
C GLU A 68 -15.11 15.57 -20.50
N TYR A 69 -15.99 15.71 -19.51
CA TYR A 69 -15.92 16.79 -18.53
C TYR A 69 -14.79 16.54 -17.53
N ILE A 70 -13.99 17.58 -17.29
CA ILE A 70 -12.98 17.60 -16.23
C ILE A 70 -13.16 18.83 -15.35
N LYS A 71 -13.31 18.63 -14.05
CA LYS A 71 -13.52 19.72 -13.09
C LYS A 71 -12.21 20.33 -12.61
N ASP A 72 -11.17 19.52 -12.51
CA ASP A 72 -9.89 19.88 -11.91
C ASP A 72 -8.75 19.07 -12.57
N VAL A 73 -7.68 19.73 -12.94
CA VAL A 73 -6.53 19.12 -13.62
C VAL A 73 -5.35 18.86 -12.69
N ARG A 74 -5.47 19.16 -11.40
CA ARG A 74 -4.41 18.83 -10.43
C ARG A 74 -4.05 17.35 -10.48
N PRO A 75 -2.78 16.98 -10.28
CA PRO A 75 -2.40 15.58 -10.21
C PRO A 75 -3.05 14.87 -9.00
N GLN A 76 -3.54 13.65 -9.23
CA GLN A 76 -4.11 12.77 -8.21
C GLN A 76 -3.13 11.64 -7.89
N VAL A 77 -3.34 10.95 -6.76
CA VAL A 77 -2.52 9.80 -6.34
C VAL A 77 -2.41 8.74 -7.43
N MET A 78 -3.48 8.51 -8.21
CA MET A 78 -3.44 7.58 -9.34
C MET A 78 -2.46 7.98 -10.47
N ASN A 79 -2.01 9.22 -10.50
CA ASN A 79 -1.08 9.74 -11.51
C ASN A 79 0.39 9.64 -11.07
N ILE A 80 0.66 9.21 -9.84
CA ILE A 80 2.02 8.98 -9.33
C ILE A 80 2.34 7.49 -9.22
N GLU A 81 3.62 7.18 -9.05
CA GLU A 81 4.05 5.79 -8.85
C GLU A 81 3.63 5.28 -7.49
N ILE A 82 2.69 4.33 -7.45
CA ILE A 82 2.28 3.60 -6.26
C ILE A 82 3.12 2.34 -6.17
N ARG A 83 3.85 2.18 -5.04
CA ARG A 83 4.63 0.96 -4.78
C ARG A 83 3.68 -0.20 -4.51
N GLN A 84 3.85 -1.28 -5.27
CA GLN A 84 3.07 -2.51 -5.10
C GLN A 84 3.62 -3.31 -3.91
N THR A 85 3.33 -2.89 -2.69
CA THR A 85 3.69 -3.61 -1.47
C THR A 85 2.60 -4.66 -1.21
N PRO A 86 2.94 -5.97 -1.09
CA PRO A 86 1.94 -7.00 -0.83
C PRO A 86 1.33 -6.83 0.56
N GLY A 87 0.02 -7.04 0.67
CA GLY A 87 -0.65 -7.21 1.96
C GLY A 87 -0.29 -8.56 2.58
N ILE A 88 -0.14 -8.60 3.90
CA ILE A 88 0.16 -9.82 4.65
C ILE A 88 -0.97 -10.18 5.60
N ASP A 89 -1.04 -11.46 5.99
CA ASP A 89 -1.95 -11.95 7.02
C ASP A 89 -1.48 -11.51 8.41
N LYS A 90 -2.41 -11.12 9.28
CA LYS A 90 -2.13 -10.71 10.67
C LYS A 90 -1.50 -11.83 11.51
N ASN A 91 -1.70 -13.10 11.14
CA ASN A 91 -1.16 -14.27 11.83
C ASN A 91 0.27 -14.62 11.40
N LEU A 92 0.83 -13.92 10.39
CA LEU A 92 2.22 -14.11 9.98
C LEU A 92 3.16 -13.82 11.17
N SER A 93 4.17 -14.68 11.39
CA SER A 93 5.14 -14.47 12.46
C SER A 93 5.99 -13.21 12.25
N VAL A 94 6.43 -12.58 13.33
CA VAL A 94 7.40 -11.46 13.30
C VAL A 94 8.64 -11.85 12.51
N ARG A 95 9.14 -13.09 12.65
CA ARG A 95 10.30 -13.60 11.88
C ARG A 95 10.07 -13.52 10.37
N ASN A 96 8.92 -13.98 9.91
CA ASN A 96 8.61 -13.97 8.49
C ASN A 96 8.29 -12.58 7.95
N ALA A 97 7.62 -11.76 8.73
CA ALA A 97 7.43 -10.35 8.37
C ALA A 97 8.76 -9.61 8.23
N TRP A 98 9.71 -9.82 9.15
CA TRP A 98 11.05 -9.27 9.04
C TRP A 98 11.79 -9.74 7.79
N LYS A 99 11.79 -11.06 7.51
CA LYS A 99 12.39 -11.62 6.29
C LYS A 99 11.79 -10.99 5.02
N LEU A 100 10.47 -10.77 5.02
CA LEU A 100 9.78 -10.15 3.89
C LEU A 100 10.16 -8.67 3.74
N MET A 101 10.23 -7.91 4.84
CA MET A 101 10.69 -6.51 4.83
C MET A 101 12.11 -6.39 4.27
N ASP A 102 13.02 -7.26 4.70
CA ASP A 102 14.40 -7.30 4.25
C ASP A 102 14.49 -7.64 2.75
N THR A 103 13.81 -8.70 2.32
CA THR A 103 13.78 -9.14 0.92
C THR A 103 13.24 -8.06 -0.03
N LEU A 104 12.18 -7.36 0.38
CA LEU A 104 11.54 -6.31 -0.42
C LEU A 104 12.19 -4.93 -0.23
N ASN A 105 13.17 -4.82 0.68
CA ASN A 105 13.80 -3.56 1.08
C ASN A 105 12.78 -2.47 1.46
N ILE A 106 11.84 -2.82 2.34
CA ILE A 106 10.77 -1.96 2.84
C ILE A 106 10.79 -1.94 4.37
N VAL A 107 10.18 -0.92 4.95
CA VAL A 107 10.15 -0.70 6.41
C VAL A 107 8.75 -0.79 7.00
N THR A 108 7.76 -1.03 6.16
CA THR A 108 6.35 -1.09 6.56
C THR A 108 5.64 -2.14 5.71
N LEU A 109 4.88 -3.03 6.36
CA LEU A 109 4.02 -4.01 5.70
C LEU A 109 2.56 -3.71 6.03
N PRO A 110 1.69 -3.63 5.03
CA PRO A 110 0.24 -3.55 5.23
C PRO A 110 -0.30 -4.93 5.61
N ILE A 111 -1.21 -4.94 6.57
CA ILE A 111 -1.95 -6.13 6.98
C ILE A 111 -3.32 -6.06 6.34
N THR A 112 -3.71 -7.12 5.63
CA THR A 112 -4.97 -7.15 4.88
C THR A 112 -5.78 -8.41 5.15
N GLU A 113 -7.11 -8.28 5.11
CA GLU A 113 -8.04 -9.41 4.99
C GLU A 113 -8.65 -9.37 3.58
N GLY A 114 -8.23 -10.30 2.72
CA GLY A 114 -8.54 -10.24 1.30
C GLY A 114 -7.93 -9.00 0.63
N ARG A 115 -8.75 -8.00 0.30
CA ARG A 115 -8.31 -6.73 -0.28
C ARG A 115 -8.46 -5.54 0.68
N GLU A 116 -9.04 -5.75 1.84
CA GLU A 116 -9.27 -4.71 2.83
C GLU A 116 -8.04 -4.51 3.71
N LEU A 117 -7.64 -3.25 3.93
CA LEU A 117 -6.56 -2.89 4.84
C LEU A 117 -7.07 -2.91 6.29
N THR A 118 -6.49 -3.77 7.13
CA THR A 118 -6.85 -3.90 8.55
C THR A 118 -5.82 -3.28 9.49
N GLY A 119 -4.56 -3.14 9.05
CA GLY A 119 -3.50 -2.59 9.87
C GLY A 119 -2.20 -2.35 9.11
N LEU A 120 -1.20 -1.85 9.83
CA LEU A 120 0.19 -1.72 9.39
C LEU A 120 1.12 -2.26 10.47
N VAL A 121 2.20 -2.90 10.06
CA VAL A 121 3.34 -3.19 10.93
C VAL A 121 4.60 -2.56 10.35
N SER A 122 5.36 -1.88 11.20
CA SER A 122 6.63 -1.23 10.85
C SER A 122 7.82 -1.90 11.52
N ILE A 123 9.03 -1.57 11.06
CA ILE A 123 10.27 -1.99 11.75
C ILE A 123 10.29 -1.49 13.21
N ASP A 124 9.75 -0.29 13.48
CA ASP A 124 9.70 0.25 14.83
C ASP A 124 8.79 -0.57 15.74
N ASP A 125 7.67 -1.11 15.21
CA ASP A 125 6.77 -1.99 15.96
C ASP A 125 7.47 -3.33 16.28
N ILE A 126 8.21 -3.89 15.32
CA ILE A 126 9.01 -5.09 15.52
C ILE A 126 10.13 -4.83 16.55
N ALA A 127 10.81 -3.69 16.46
CA ALA A 127 11.86 -3.35 17.42
C ALA A 127 11.31 -3.21 18.85
N LYS A 128 10.17 -2.53 19.02
CA LYS A 128 9.49 -2.43 20.32
C LYS A 128 9.16 -3.79 20.91
N SER A 129 8.71 -4.74 20.09
CA SER A 129 8.42 -6.10 20.55
C SER A 129 9.59 -6.79 21.22
N TYR A 130 10.83 -6.49 20.78
CA TYR A 130 12.07 -6.99 21.41
C TYR A 130 12.40 -6.32 22.74
N PHE A 131 12.11 -5.04 22.90
CA PHE A 131 12.45 -4.27 24.11
C PHE A 131 11.38 -4.39 25.20
N GLU A 132 10.13 -4.66 24.84
CA GLU A 132 9.00 -4.73 25.78
C GLU A 132 8.71 -6.17 26.23
N SER A 133 9.36 -7.21 25.66
CA SER A 133 9.03 -8.60 25.92
C SER A 133 9.81 -9.17 27.13
N PHE A 134 9.58 -8.61 28.32
CA PHE A 134 10.00 -9.23 29.59
C PHE A 134 8.90 -10.14 30.19
N ASP A 135 7.72 -10.17 29.55
CA ASP A 135 6.59 -11.00 29.99
C ASP A 135 6.70 -12.39 29.36
N ASN A 136 6.87 -13.43 30.19
CA ASN A 136 6.90 -14.82 29.76
C ASN A 136 5.54 -15.35 29.28
N ARG A 137 4.47 -14.57 29.38
CA ARG A 137 3.10 -14.84 28.85
C ARG A 137 2.84 -14.15 27.53
N VAL A 138 3.78 -13.43 26.94
CA VAL A 138 3.56 -12.66 25.71
C VAL A 138 3.05 -13.55 24.55
N LEU A 139 3.53 -14.79 24.43
CA LEU A 139 3.08 -15.72 23.39
C LEU A 139 1.59 -16.10 23.54
N SER A 140 1.15 -16.37 24.78
CA SER A 140 -0.27 -16.69 25.01
C SER A 140 -1.16 -15.46 24.88
N ASN A 141 -0.72 -14.30 25.38
CA ASN A 141 -1.41 -13.02 25.20
C ASN A 141 -1.60 -12.67 23.71
N ALA A 142 -0.61 -13.01 22.89
CA ALA A 142 -0.63 -12.80 21.44
C ALA A 142 -1.37 -13.88 20.66
N LYS A 143 -1.86 -14.94 21.33
CA LYS A 143 -2.50 -16.11 20.72
C LYS A 143 -1.64 -16.72 19.61
N THR A 144 -0.39 -17.01 19.94
CA THR A 144 0.60 -17.52 18.99
C THR A 144 0.27 -18.95 18.57
N SER A 145 0.23 -19.26 17.28
CA SER A 145 0.05 -20.62 16.79
C SER A 145 1.30 -21.46 17.00
N PHE A 146 1.14 -22.76 17.31
CA PHE A 146 2.29 -23.67 17.36
C PHE A 146 2.96 -23.82 15.98
N ALA A 147 2.24 -23.62 14.88
CA ALA A 147 2.83 -23.57 13.55
C ALA A 147 3.90 -22.45 13.42
N ASN A 148 3.63 -21.24 13.94
CA ASN A 148 4.61 -20.17 13.97
C ASN A 148 5.82 -20.54 14.84
N ILE A 149 5.61 -21.21 15.96
CA ILE A 149 6.70 -21.68 16.85
C ILE A 149 7.57 -22.70 16.12
N VAL A 150 6.95 -23.74 15.52
CA VAL A 150 7.64 -24.79 14.75
C VAL A 150 8.46 -24.17 13.62
N GLU A 151 7.87 -23.27 12.83
CA GLU A 151 8.56 -22.61 11.73
C GLU A 151 9.73 -21.74 12.23
N THR A 152 9.50 -20.97 13.30
CA THR A 152 10.52 -20.09 13.89
C THR A 152 11.71 -20.87 14.43
N LEU A 153 11.46 -22.03 15.04
CA LEU A 153 12.50 -22.88 15.63
C LEU A 153 13.07 -23.90 14.62
N GLU A 154 12.62 -23.87 13.36
CA GLU A 154 12.98 -24.88 12.35
C GLU A 154 12.78 -26.30 12.91
N GLY A 155 11.72 -26.43 13.72
CA GLY A 155 11.44 -27.60 14.55
C GLY A 155 10.62 -28.66 13.83
N ARG A 156 10.53 -29.83 14.48
CA ARG A 156 9.71 -30.96 14.06
C ARG A 156 8.71 -31.32 15.12
N VAL A 157 7.43 -31.42 14.77
CA VAL A 157 6.37 -31.88 15.66
C VAL A 157 6.45 -33.42 15.82
N ILE A 158 6.48 -33.90 17.05
CA ILE A 158 6.51 -35.34 17.41
C ILE A 158 5.13 -35.81 17.88
N THR A 159 4.46 -34.96 18.68
CA THR A 159 3.10 -35.21 19.18
C THR A 159 2.28 -33.93 19.09
N GLY A 160 0.95 -34.08 19.05
CA GLY A 160 0.00 -32.96 19.01
C GLY A 160 -0.20 -32.35 17.64
N ASP A 161 -0.95 -31.24 17.58
CA ASP A 161 -1.30 -30.53 16.35
C ASP A 161 -0.72 -29.11 16.36
N ALA A 162 0.14 -28.82 15.38
CA ALA A 162 0.73 -27.49 15.22
C ALA A 162 -0.29 -26.39 14.80
N SER A 163 -1.49 -26.75 14.35
CA SER A 163 -2.54 -25.77 14.03
C SER A 163 -3.18 -25.15 15.27
N GLU A 164 -2.96 -25.73 16.45
CA GLU A 164 -3.46 -25.18 17.70
C GLU A 164 -2.84 -23.83 18.03
N ILE A 165 -3.57 -23.07 18.85
CA ILE A 165 -3.17 -21.72 19.29
C ILE A 165 -2.79 -21.80 20.77
N PHE A 166 -1.63 -21.24 21.10
CA PHE A 166 -1.20 -21.04 22.48
C PHE A 166 -1.86 -19.78 23.05
N ASP A 167 -2.89 -19.93 23.85
CA ASP A 167 -3.71 -18.86 24.42
C ASP A 167 -3.74 -18.81 25.95
N LYS A 168 -3.11 -19.82 26.63
CA LYS A 168 -3.02 -19.92 28.08
C LYS A 168 -1.64 -20.43 28.49
N GLY A 169 -1.08 -19.91 29.57
CA GLY A 169 0.20 -20.33 30.12
C GLY A 169 1.34 -19.35 29.87
N LYS A 170 2.48 -19.70 30.42
CA LYS A 170 3.75 -18.98 30.27
C LYS A 170 4.80 -19.86 29.60
N MET A 171 5.89 -19.26 29.18
CA MET A 171 7.06 -19.97 28.71
C MET A 171 8.13 -20.00 29.81
N LEU A 172 8.75 -21.15 30.03
CA LEU A 172 9.85 -21.30 30.98
C LEU A 172 10.95 -22.25 30.48
N ILE A 173 12.15 -22.10 31.00
CA ILE A 173 13.27 -23.01 30.77
C ILE A 173 13.38 -23.92 31.98
N ALA A 174 13.39 -25.22 31.75
CA ALA A 174 13.54 -26.25 32.80
C ALA A 174 15.00 -26.35 33.26
N ALA A 175 15.48 -25.32 33.96
CA ALA A 175 16.87 -25.24 34.47
C ALA A 175 17.01 -25.90 35.84
N ALA A 176 15.93 -26.20 36.56
CA ALA A 176 15.92 -26.81 37.87
C ALA A 176 15.91 -28.36 37.81
N ASN A 177 16.04 -29.01 38.96
CA ASN A 177 15.77 -30.44 39.09
C ASN A 177 14.22 -30.71 39.08
N PRO A 178 13.75 -31.96 38.84
CA PRO A 178 12.33 -32.28 38.77
C PRO A 178 11.52 -31.80 39.98
N ASP A 179 12.01 -32.01 41.20
CA ASP A 179 11.28 -31.65 42.43
C ASP A 179 10.98 -30.13 42.51
N MET A 180 11.91 -29.30 42.03
CA MET A 180 11.69 -27.85 41.93
C MET A 180 10.84 -27.47 40.73
N MET A 181 10.94 -28.19 39.62
CA MET A 181 10.15 -27.94 38.41
C MET A 181 8.65 -28.09 38.65
N GLU A 182 8.23 -29.05 39.48
CA GLU A 182 6.82 -29.25 39.86
C GLU A 182 6.18 -27.95 40.40
N SER A 183 6.94 -27.17 41.17
CA SER A 183 6.45 -25.89 41.71
C SER A 183 6.49 -24.73 40.73
N MET A 184 7.18 -24.87 39.59
CA MET A 184 7.39 -23.80 38.60
C MET A 184 6.50 -23.91 37.37
N ILE A 185 6.03 -25.11 37.05
CA ILE A 185 5.21 -25.42 35.89
C ILE A 185 3.73 -25.31 36.26
N ASP A 186 2.99 -24.53 35.53
CA ASP A 186 1.54 -24.46 35.60
C ASP A 186 0.90 -25.22 34.41
N GLU A 187 -0.34 -25.69 34.58
CA GLU A 187 -1.14 -26.25 33.50
C GLU A 187 -1.16 -25.31 32.27
N GLY A 188 -0.85 -25.86 31.11
CA GLY A 188 -0.85 -25.14 29.85
C GLY A 188 0.46 -24.42 29.49
N ASP A 189 1.52 -24.51 30.28
CA ASP A 189 2.80 -23.88 30.03
C ASP A 189 3.56 -24.48 28.83
N ILE A 190 4.46 -23.67 28.23
CA ILE A 190 5.49 -24.14 27.30
C ILE A 190 6.79 -24.30 28.07
N VAL A 191 7.36 -25.51 28.04
CA VAL A 191 8.59 -25.86 28.76
C VAL A 191 9.72 -26.14 27.76
N ILE A 192 10.80 -25.33 27.84
CA ILE A 192 12.01 -25.51 27.05
C ILE A 192 13.00 -26.35 27.85
N LEU A 193 13.42 -27.50 27.29
CA LEU A 193 14.32 -28.42 27.95
C LEU A 193 15.16 -29.24 26.95
N GLY A 194 16.12 -29.99 27.49
CA GLY A 194 16.96 -30.90 26.73
C GLY A 194 16.54 -32.36 26.87
N ASN A 195 17.52 -33.27 26.92
CA ASN A 195 17.32 -34.71 26.83
C ASN A 195 17.08 -35.44 28.18
N ARG A 196 16.92 -34.71 29.29
CA ARG A 196 16.71 -35.33 30.63
C ARG A 196 15.30 -35.95 30.71
N TYR A 197 15.24 -37.28 30.78
CA TYR A 197 13.99 -38.05 30.77
C TYR A 197 13.04 -37.67 31.92
N GLU A 198 13.59 -37.54 33.14
CA GLU A 198 12.83 -37.19 34.33
C GLU A 198 12.22 -35.79 34.24
N SER A 199 12.94 -34.85 33.67
CA SER A 199 12.44 -33.49 33.44
C SER A 199 11.33 -33.44 32.38
N GLN A 200 11.42 -34.27 31.32
CA GLN A 200 10.39 -34.40 30.31
C GLN A 200 9.11 -35.01 30.90
N LEU A 201 9.24 -36.08 31.69
CA LEU A 201 8.13 -36.71 32.35
C LEU A 201 7.43 -35.79 33.34
N CYS A 202 8.20 -35.15 34.22
CA CYS A 202 7.69 -34.17 35.19
C CYS A 202 6.88 -33.05 34.48
N ALA A 203 7.38 -32.47 33.41
CA ALA A 203 6.67 -31.43 32.70
C ALA A 203 5.34 -31.89 32.07
N ILE A 204 5.27 -33.14 31.58
CA ILE A 204 4.03 -33.71 31.07
C ILE A 204 3.03 -34.00 32.21
N GLU A 205 3.49 -34.54 33.33
CA GLU A 205 2.66 -34.84 34.51
C GLU A 205 2.09 -33.56 35.16
N MET A 206 2.83 -32.42 35.02
CA MET A 206 2.37 -31.06 35.42
C MET A 206 1.47 -30.41 34.39
N GLU A 207 0.98 -31.14 33.42
CA GLU A 207 0.03 -30.66 32.38
C GLU A 207 0.57 -29.53 31.53
N ALA A 208 1.90 -29.52 31.23
CA ALA A 208 2.44 -28.59 30.25
C ALA A 208 1.82 -28.81 28.88
N LYS A 209 1.38 -27.75 28.22
CA LYS A 209 0.80 -27.81 26.87
C LYS A 209 1.83 -28.17 25.81
N CYS A 210 3.09 -27.71 25.97
CA CYS A 210 4.12 -28.00 24.99
C CYS A 210 5.50 -28.17 25.62
N LEU A 211 6.24 -29.18 25.14
CA LEU A 211 7.65 -29.37 25.39
C LEU A 211 8.46 -29.02 24.13
N ILE A 212 9.47 -28.17 24.29
CA ILE A 212 10.45 -27.87 23.23
C ILE A 212 11.75 -28.58 23.59
N ILE A 213 12.11 -29.62 22.83
CA ILE A 213 13.30 -30.44 23.04
C ILE A 213 14.44 -29.86 22.17
N CYS A 214 15.49 -29.37 22.84
CA CYS A 214 16.61 -28.65 22.27
C CYS A 214 17.80 -29.56 21.90
N GLU A 215 18.82 -28.95 21.25
CA GLU A 215 20.13 -29.54 20.95
C GLU A 215 20.10 -30.81 20.09
N GLY A 216 19.10 -30.92 19.19
CA GLY A 216 18.93 -32.09 18.34
C GLY A 216 18.60 -33.39 19.09
N ALA A 217 18.27 -33.30 20.39
CA ALA A 217 17.88 -34.43 21.19
C ALA A 217 16.58 -35.07 20.65
N ARG A 218 16.49 -36.39 20.80
CA ARG A 218 15.32 -37.13 20.35
C ARG A 218 14.54 -37.65 21.54
N VAL A 219 13.23 -37.49 21.46
CA VAL A 219 12.30 -37.99 22.48
C VAL A 219 12.14 -39.49 22.35
N SER A 220 12.13 -40.19 23.51
CA SER A 220 11.85 -41.63 23.53
C SER A 220 10.39 -41.95 23.16
N ASN A 221 10.14 -43.11 22.57
CA ASN A 221 8.78 -43.56 22.27
C ASN A 221 7.87 -43.60 23.52
N THR A 222 8.44 -43.82 24.72
CA THR A 222 7.69 -43.82 25.97
C THR A 222 7.20 -42.40 26.28
N ILE A 223 8.08 -41.42 26.26
CA ILE A 223 7.70 -40.00 26.47
C ILE A 223 6.67 -39.56 25.44
N ALA A 224 6.87 -39.89 24.16
CA ALA A 224 5.91 -39.52 23.11
C ALA A 224 4.52 -40.14 23.34
N LYS A 225 4.42 -41.37 23.89
CA LYS A 225 3.15 -41.99 24.25
C LYS A 225 2.48 -41.31 25.44
N VAL A 226 3.26 -40.97 26.48
CA VAL A 226 2.75 -40.27 27.66
C VAL A 226 2.28 -38.85 27.26
N ALA A 227 3.04 -38.14 26.46
CA ALA A 227 2.65 -36.83 25.98
C ALA A 227 1.31 -36.87 25.20
N LYS A 228 1.11 -37.88 24.36
CA LYS A 228 -0.18 -38.08 23.66
C LYS A 228 -1.36 -38.31 24.60
N SER A 229 -1.16 -39.03 25.74
CA SER A 229 -2.23 -39.24 26.69
C SER A 229 -2.58 -38.02 27.53
N HIS A 230 -1.69 -37.04 27.60
CA HIS A 230 -1.86 -35.73 28.27
C HIS A 230 -2.10 -34.57 27.31
N ASP A 231 -2.39 -34.82 26.03
CA ASP A 231 -2.58 -33.77 25.00
C ASP A 231 -1.42 -32.74 24.93
N CYS A 232 -0.20 -33.24 25.24
CA CYS A 232 1.00 -32.39 25.24
C CYS A 232 1.69 -32.43 23.87
N ILE A 233 1.94 -31.26 23.32
CA ILE A 233 2.66 -31.07 22.06
C ILE A 233 4.16 -31.24 22.33
N ILE A 234 4.87 -32.00 21.49
CA ILE A 234 6.32 -32.09 21.54
C ILE A 234 6.91 -31.57 20.23
N ILE A 235 7.79 -30.59 20.35
CA ILE A 235 8.56 -29.99 19.24
C ILE A 235 10.05 -30.27 19.49
N GLU A 236 10.72 -30.91 18.54
CA GLU A 236 12.19 -31.08 18.54
C GLU A 236 12.83 -30.02 17.66
N THR A 237 13.96 -29.45 18.11
CA THR A 237 14.77 -28.51 17.33
C THR A 237 16.26 -28.76 17.55
N ASP A 238 17.06 -28.41 16.56
CA ASP A 238 18.53 -28.50 16.66
C ASP A 238 19.15 -27.31 17.42
N TYR A 239 18.39 -26.26 17.68
CA TYR A 239 18.84 -25.11 18.46
C TYR A 239 19.04 -25.44 19.95
N ASP A 240 20.00 -24.78 20.59
CA ASP A 240 20.20 -24.80 22.03
C ASP A 240 19.10 -24.03 22.79
N THR A 241 18.99 -24.24 24.11
CA THR A 241 17.96 -23.62 24.95
C THR A 241 17.99 -22.11 24.96
N TYR A 242 19.19 -21.49 24.89
CA TYR A 242 19.34 -20.04 24.86
C TYR A 242 18.86 -19.48 23.53
N THR A 243 19.23 -20.10 22.41
CA THR A 243 18.79 -19.72 21.07
C THR A 243 17.28 -19.86 20.96
N VAL A 244 16.70 -20.97 21.41
CA VAL A 244 15.25 -21.19 21.46
C VAL A 244 14.55 -20.06 22.22
N ALA A 245 14.96 -19.79 23.45
CA ALA A 245 14.35 -18.76 24.29
C ALA A 245 14.38 -17.37 23.61
N ARG A 246 15.45 -17.05 22.88
CA ARG A 246 15.55 -15.80 22.13
C ARG A 246 14.68 -15.76 20.87
N LEU A 247 14.52 -16.89 20.20
CA LEU A 247 13.74 -16.97 18.95
C LEU A 247 12.24 -17.01 19.21
N MET A 248 11.79 -17.48 20.37
CA MET A 248 10.35 -17.65 20.66
C MET A 248 9.55 -16.36 20.42
N ASN A 249 10.06 -15.20 20.80
CA ASN A 249 9.36 -13.92 20.56
C ASN A 249 9.18 -13.59 19.08
N GLN A 250 9.96 -14.19 18.19
CA GLN A 250 9.81 -14.02 16.76
C GLN A 250 8.67 -14.85 16.15
N ALA A 251 8.14 -15.81 16.92
CA ALA A 251 6.97 -16.59 16.53
C ALA A 251 5.65 -15.84 16.71
N ILE A 252 5.66 -14.76 17.48
CA ILE A 252 4.46 -13.93 17.74
C ILE A 252 3.88 -13.43 16.43
N PRO A 253 2.53 -13.49 16.25
CA PRO A 253 1.87 -12.97 15.06
C PRO A 253 1.99 -11.44 15.00
N VAL A 254 2.29 -10.89 13.82
CA VAL A 254 2.46 -9.43 13.62
C VAL A 254 1.23 -8.62 13.96
N GLY A 255 0.05 -9.24 13.88
CA GLY A 255 -1.22 -8.61 14.29
C GLY A 255 -1.23 -8.14 15.74
N PHE A 256 -0.42 -8.74 16.62
CA PHE A 256 -0.29 -8.33 18.02
C PHE A 256 0.38 -6.95 18.17
N PHE A 257 1.31 -6.62 17.27
CA PHE A 257 2.06 -5.35 17.30
C PHE A 257 1.58 -4.33 16.26
N MET A 258 0.58 -4.68 15.43
CA MET A 258 0.14 -3.80 14.36
C MET A 258 -0.46 -2.49 14.87
N THR A 259 -0.24 -1.43 14.12
CA THR A 259 -1.08 -0.23 14.22
C THR A 259 -2.41 -0.52 13.53
N PRO A 260 -3.55 -0.48 14.23
CA PRO A 260 -4.86 -0.80 13.65
C PRO A 260 -5.33 0.29 12.67
N ARG A 261 -6.27 -0.07 11.78
CA ARG A 261 -6.73 0.77 10.65
C ARG A 261 -7.22 2.15 11.07
N ASP A 262 -7.88 2.28 12.21
CA ASP A 262 -8.42 3.54 12.75
C ASP A 262 -7.34 4.57 13.15
N ARG A 263 -6.09 4.11 13.36
CA ARG A 263 -4.92 4.95 13.69
C ARG A 263 -4.00 5.21 12.49
N ILE A 264 -4.31 4.65 11.33
CA ILE A 264 -3.51 4.80 10.12
C ILE A 264 -4.04 5.96 9.28
N VAL A 265 -3.13 6.77 8.74
CA VAL A 265 -3.45 7.72 7.68
C VAL A 265 -3.38 6.99 6.35
N CYS A 266 -4.50 6.85 5.68
CA CYS A 266 -4.64 6.23 4.37
C CYS A 266 -5.16 7.26 3.36
N PHE A 267 -4.72 7.18 2.11
CA PHE A 267 -5.19 8.05 1.04
C PHE A 267 -5.90 7.23 -0.04
N LYS A 268 -6.73 7.92 -0.83
CA LYS A 268 -7.41 7.33 -1.98
C LYS A 268 -6.66 7.62 -3.27
N THR A 269 -6.82 6.75 -4.25
CA THR A 269 -6.30 6.96 -5.60
C THR A 269 -6.77 8.27 -6.23
N THR A 270 -7.93 8.78 -5.81
CA THR A 270 -8.56 10.02 -6.28
C THR A 270 -8.15 11.28 -5.52
N ASP A 271 -7.42 11.16 -4.40
CA ASP A 271 -6.95 12.31 -3.63
C ASP A 271 -5.95 13.14 -4.42
N TYR A 272 -5.97 14.45 -4.26
CA TYR A 272 -4.99 15.32 -4.92
C TYR A 272 -3.63 15.29 -4.22
N VAL A 273 -2.58 15.27 -5.02
CA VAL A 273 -1.18 15.17 -4.53
C VAL A 273 -0.83 16.30 -3.58
N GLU A 274 -1.28 17.52 -3.88
CA GLU A 274 -1.05 18.70 -3.04
C GLU A 274 -1.66 18.53 -1.64
N ASP A 275 -2.93 18.10 -1.56
CA ASP A 275 -3.66 17.94 -0.30
C ASP A 275 -3.01 16.87 0.59
N ILE A 276 -2.60 15.74 0.00
CA ILE A 276 -1.92 14.67 0.75
C ILE A 276 -0.51 15.06 1.19
N GLN A 277 0.20 15.89 0.40
CA GLN A 277 1.54 16.36 0.74
C GLN A 277 1.54 17.15 2.04
N GLU A 278 0.56 18.00 2.25
CA GLU A 278 0.40 18.75 3.50
C GLU A 278 0.21 17.81 4.71
N ILE A 279 -0.64 16.78 4.55
CA ILE A 279 -0.90 15.77 5.61
C ILE A 279 0.37 14.97 5.89
N MET A 280 1.07 14.49 4.84
CA MET A 280 2.30 13.70 4.97
C MET A 280 3.42 14.49 5.65
N THR A 281 3.47 15.80 5.49
CA THR A 281 4.47 16.67 6.14
C THR A 281 4.27 16.74 7.65
N LYS A 282 3.02 16.72 8.11
CA LYS A 282 2.63 16.80 9.53
C LYS A 282 2.76 15.46 10.27
N LYS A 283 2.81 14.34 9.54
CA LYS A 283 2.85 12.99 10.13
C LYS A 283 4.25 12.38 10.03
N ARG A 284 4.64 11.61 11.05
CA ARG A 284 5.98 10.96 11.10
C ARG A 284 6.04 9.60 10.40
N PHE A 285 4.94 9.17 9.74
CA PHE A 285 4.95 7.92 8.98
C PHE A 285 5.84 8.02 7.75
N ARG A 286 6.50 6.92 7.39
CA ARG A 286 7.37 6.84 6.22
C ARG A 286 6.60 6.46 4.96
N ASP A 287 5.73 5.47 5.07
CA ASP A 287 4.90 4.96 4.00
C ASP A 287 3.42 5.12 4.38
N PHE A 288 2.59 5.43 3.38
CA PHE A 288 1.16 5.64 3.53
C PHE A 288 0.42 4.69 2.60
N PRO A 289 -0.52 3.88 3.12
CA PRO A 289 -1.34 3.01 2.30
C PRO A 289 -2.26 3.81 1.39
N ILE A 290 -2.56 3.20 0.23
CA ILE A 290 -3.49 3.73 -0.77
C ILE A 290 -4.63 2.75 -0.93
N GLU A 291 -5.84 3.27 -0.97
CA GLU A 291 -7.08 2.54 -1.28
C GLU A 291 -7.67 3.05 -2.59
N ASP A 292 -8.34 2.16 -3.32
CA ASP A 292 -9.14 2.55 -4.47
C ASP A 292 -10.50 3.14 -4.04
N GLU A 293 -11.36 3.51 -5.01
CA GLU A 293 -12.69 4.05 -4.76
C GLU A 293 -13.63 3.07 -4.04
N ASN A 294 -13.33 1.77 -4.11
CA ASN A 294 -14.11 0.71 -3.46
C ASN A 294 -13.58 0.37 -2.06
N GLY A 295 -12.53 1.06 -1.59
CA GLY A 295 -11.89 0.79 -0.31
C GLY A 295 -10.89 -0.37 -0.33
N ASN A 296 -10.53 -0.90 -1.51
CA ASN A 296 -9.53 -1.94 -1.61
C ASN A 296 -8.12 -1.34 -1.51
N TYR A 297 -7.26 -2.01 -0.78
CA TYR A 297 -5.84 -1.69 -0.73
C TYR A 297 -5.18 -1.92 -2.11
N VAL A 298 -4.42 -0.92 -2.58
CA VAL A 298 -3.73 -0.97 -3.88
C VAL A 298 -2.22 -0.85 -3.79
N GLY A 299 -1.68 -0.41 -2.69
CA GLY A 299 -0.23 -0.25 -2.51
C GLY A 299 0.11 0.85 -1.51
N THR A 300 1.36 1.29 -1.52
CA THR A 300 1.86 2.34 -0.63
C THR A 300 2.54 3.46 -1.41
N ILE A 301 2.53 4.66 -0.85
CA ILE A 301 3.35 5.79 -1.31
C ILE A 301 4.20 6.33 -0.16
N SER A 302 5.30 6.96 -0.52
CA SER A 302 6.16 7.70 0.38
C SER A 302 6.34 9.13 -0.12
N ARG A 303 6.92 10.01 0.69
CA ARG A 303 7.25 11.39 0.26
C ARG A 303 8.11 11.44 -1.01
N ARG A 304 8.93 10.41 -1.27
CA ARG A 304 9.77 10.33 -2.48
C ARG A 304 8.94 10.17 -3.76
N ASN A 305 7.80 9.50 -3.68
CA ASN A 305 6.92 9.32 -4.83
C ASN A 305 6.31 10.65 -5.27
N LEU A 306 6.05 11.57 -4.31
CA LEU A 306 5.51 12.90 -4.63
C LEU A 306 6.52 13.78 -5.39
N LEU A 307 7.82 13.65 -5.09
CA LEU A 307 8.87 14.41 -5.79
C LEU A 307 9.00 14.02 -7.27
N ARG A 308 8.50 12.85 -7.65
CA ARG A 308 8.50 12.32 -9.02
C ARG A 308 7.15 12.47 -9.72
N SER A 309 6.18 13.14 -9.09
CA SER A 309 4.89 13.38 -9.71
C SER A 309 5.09 14.29 -10.93
N GLY A 310 4.91 13.72 -12.12
CA GLY A 310 4.88 14.49 -13.36
C GLY A 310 3.64 15.39 -13.36
N ARG A 311 3.80 16.65 -13.79
CA ARG A 311 2.65 17.51 -14.03
C ARG A 311 1.84 17.00 -15.20
N LYS A 312 0.52 17.09 -15.14
CA LYS A 312 -0.33 16.80 -16.30
C LYS A 312 -0.03 17.80 -17.40
N LYS A 313 0.02 17.33 -18.65
CA LYS A 313 0.29 18.16 -19.82
C LYS A 313 -1.01 18.70 -20.40
N VAL A 314 -1.05 19.99 -20.64
CA VAL A 314 -2.26 20.68 -21.10
C VAL A 314 -1.92 21.60 -22.29
N ILE A 315 -2.83 21.64 -23.27
CA ILE A 315 -2.87 22.64 -24.32
C ILE A 315 -4.14 23.47 -24.10
N LEU A 316 -3.97 24.77 -24.04
CA LEU A 316 -5.08 25.71 -23.92
C LEU A 316 -5.56 26.17 -25.29
N VAL A 317 -6.86 26.15 -25.51
CA VAL A 317 -7.49 26.68 -26.69
C VAL A 317 -8.58 27.70 -26.29
N ASP A 318 -8.71 28.78 -27.07
CA ASP A 318 -9.78 29.74 -26.92
C ASP A 318 -9.77 30.53 -25.59
N HIS A 319 -8.64 30.57 -24.92
CA HIS A 319 -8.36 31.46 -23.80
C HIS A 319 -6.87 31.45 -23.43
N ASN A 320 -6.42 32.54 -22.83
CA ASN A 320 -5.05 32.70 -22.33
C ASN A 320 -5.03 33.40 -20.96
N GLU A 321 -6.14 33.34 -20.22
CA GLU A 321 -6.25 33.90 -18.86
C GLU A 321 -6.49 32.78 -17.82
N ARG A 322 -5.73 32.84 -16.70
CA ARG A 322 -5.86 31.86 -15.62
C ARG A 322 -7.27 31.77 -15.03
N ASN A 323 -7.95 32.92 -14.90
CA ASN A 323 -9.30 32.97 -14.33
C ASN A 323 -10.36 32.31 -15.22
N GLN A 324 -10.08 32.11 -16.50
CA GLN A 324 -10.94 31.41 -17.45
C GLN A 324 -10.59 29.94 -17.59
N ALA A 325 -9.41 29.52 -17.15
CA ALA A 325 -8.93 28.16 -17.26
C ALA A 325 -9.63 27.20 -16.26
N VAL A 326 -9.50 25.92 -16.52
CA VAL A 326 -9.91 24.84 -15.61
C VAL A 326 -9.20 24.95 -14.26
N ASN A 327 -9.81 24.47 -13.18
CA ASN A 327 -9.21 24.50 -11.86
C ASN A 327 -7.91 23.68 -11.83
N GLY A 328 -6.90 24.16 -11.10
CA GLY A 328 -5.61 23.51 -10.94
C GLY A 328 -4.67 23.67 -12.14
N ILE A 329 -4.93 24.60 -13.03
CA ILE A 329 -4.07 24.84 -14.22
C ILE A 329 -2.63 25.23 -13.84
N GLU A 330 -2.44 25.86 -12.68
CA GLU A 330 -1.14 26.24 -12.12
C GLU A 330 -0.24 25.06 -11.79
N ASP A 331 -0.84 23.88 -11.54
CA ASP A 331 -0.13 22.64 -11.21
C ASP A 331 0.14 21.76 -12.44
N THR A 332 -0.13 22.29 -13.64
CA THR A 332 0.08 21.60 -14.91
C THR A 332 1.29 22.11 -15.68
N GLU A 333 1.69 21.36 -16.68
CA GLU A 333 2.65 21.78 -17.71
C GLU A 333 1.86 22.22 -18.94
N ILE A 334 1.74 23.55 -19.16
CA ILE A 334 1.13 24.10 -20.36
C ILE A 334 2.15 23.94 -21.48
N LEU A 335 1.78 23.23 -22.56
CA LEU A 335 2.65 23.01 -23.73
C LEU A 335 2.42 24.06 -24.82
N GLU A 336 1.16 24.40 -25.07
CA GLU A 336 0.76 25.27 -26.17
C GLU A 336 -0.48 26.09 -25.79
N ILE A 337 -0.61 27.26 -26.38
CA ILE A 337 -1.79 28.13 -26.25
C ILE A 337 -2.19 28.60 -27.65
N ILE A 338 -3.44 28.34 -28.07
CA ILE A 338 -4.01 28.76 -29.35
C ILE A 338 -5.23 29.62 -29.07
N ASP A 339 -5.17 30.89 -29.41
CA ASP A 339 -6.20 31.86 -29.00
C ASP A 339 -6.39 32.99 -29.98
N HIS A 340 -7.55 33.65 -29.95
CA HIS A 340 -7.88 34.84 -30.73
C HIS A 340 -8.21 36.06 -29.86
N HIS A 341 -8.26 35.89 -28.55
CA HIS A 341 -8.56 36.94 -27.58
C HIS A 341 -7.35 37.86 -27.32
N ARG A 342 -7.58 38.94 -26.58
CA ARG A 342 -6.50 39.75 -26.04
C ARG A 342 -5.54 38.92 -25.19
N LEU A 343 -4.29 39.34 -25.10
CA LEU A 343 -3.30 38.73 -24.23
C LEU A 343 -3.66 38.94 -22.75
N GLY A 344 -3.83 37.89 -22.00
CA GLY A 344 -4.08 37.87 -20.57
C GLY A 344 -2.87 37.44 -19.74
N PRO A 345 -2.91 37.62 -18.41
CA PRO A 345 -1.81 37.28 -17.52
C PRO A 345 -1.81 35.78 -17.23
N ILE A 346 -1.26 34.96 -18.11
CA ILE A 346 -0.95 33.56 -17.85
C ILE A 346 0.55 33.38 -17.62
N GLN A 347 0.92 32.63 -16.61
CA GLN A 347 2.30 32.28 -16.29
C GLN A 347 2.53 30.83 -16.62
N THR A 348 3.65 30.53 -17.28
CA THR A 348 4.08 29.17 -17.62
C THR A 348 5.45 28.88 -17.01
N ILE A 349 5.73 27.62 -16.73
CA ILE A 349 7.00 27.22 -16.08
C ILE A 349 8.11 27.06 -17.12
N THR A 350 7.72 26.67 -18.32
CA THR A 350 8.62 26.48 -19.47
C THR A 350 8.16 27.36 -20.62
N PRO A 351 9.05 27.67 -21.61
CA PRO A 351 8.62 28.29 -22.84
C PRO A 351 7.54 27.48 -23.54
N VAL A 352 6.48 28.14 -24.02
CA VAL A 352 5.34 27.51 -24.67
C VAL A 352 5.21 27.96 -26.12
N PHE A 353 4.67 27.12 -26.98
CA PHE A 353 4.21 27.57 -28.30
C PHE A 353 2.93 28.39 -28.11
N PHE A 354 2.96 29.66 -28.48
CA PHE A 354 1.83 30.56 -28.34
C PHE A 354 1.45 31.14 -29.71
N ARG A 355 0.24 30.78 -30.19
CA ARG A 355 -0.31 31.32 -31.43
C ARG A 355 -1.58 32.11 -31.13
N ASN A 356 -1.48 33.42 -31.24
CA ASN A 356 -2.60 34.34 -31.11
C ASN A 356 -2.76 35.15 -32.42
N GLN A 357 -3.98 35.20 -32.95
CA GLN A 357 -4.29 35.94 -34.15
C GLN A 357 -5.65 36.64 -33.99
N PRO A 358 -5.79 37.90 -34.35
CA PRO A 358 -7.03 38.66 -34.21
C PRO A 358 -8.03 38.27 -35.33
N LEU A 359 -8.55 37.04 -35.19
CA LEU A 359 -9.58 36.45 -36.09
C LEU A 359 -10.92 36.36 -35.37
N GLY A 360 -11.97 35.99 -36.08
CA GLY A 360 -13.32 35.94 -35.54
C GLY A 360 -13.52 34.81 -34.52
N CYS A 361 -12.69 33.74 -34.56
CA CYS A 361 -12.72 32.63 -33.63
C CYS A 361 -11.43 31.81 -33.67
N THR A 362 -11.15 31.05 -32.59
CA THR A 362 -10.00 30.14 -32.49
C THR A 362 -10.09 29.02 -33.51
N GLY A 363 -11.29 28.53 -33.83
CA GLY A 363 -11.51 27.53 -34.87
C GLY A 363 -10.96 27.93 -36.22
N THR A 364 -10.97 29.24 -36.59
CA THR A 364 -10.37 29.71 -37.82
C THR A 364 -8.84 29.64 -37.80
N ILE A 365 -8.21 29.85 -36.66
CA ILE A 365 -6.76 29.65 -36.49
C ILE A 365 -6.40 28.20 -36.71
N ILE A 366 -7.13 27.29 -36.07
CA ILE A 366 -6.92 25.85 -36.18
C ILE A 366 -7.13 25.36 -37.61
N TYR A 367 -8.14 25.88 -38.31
CA TYR A 367 -8.34 25.59 -39.73
C TYR A 367 -7.12 25.95 -40.58
N LYS A 368 -6.53 27.15 -40.37
CA LYS A 368 -5.29 27.52 -41.04
C LYS A 368 -4.15 26.56 -40.69
N MET A 369 -4.05 26.15 -39.42
CA MET A 369 -3.03 25.18 -39.02
C MET A 369 -3.20 23.81 -39.69
N TYR A 370 -4.43 23.39 -40.01
CA TYR A 370 -4.67 22.20 -40.85
C TYR A 370 -4.18 22.37 -42.28
N GLN A 371 -4.24 23.58 -42.81
CA GLN A 371 -3.74 23.88 -44.17
C GLN A 371 -2.20 23.98 -44.24
N GLU A 372 -1.57 24.31 -43.11
CA GLU A 372 -0.12 24.43 -42.97
C GLU A 372 0.55 23.06 -42.75
N ALA A 373 -0.18 22.05 -42.27
CA ALA A 373 0.29 20.72 -41.91
C ALA A 373 0.19 19.72 -43.06
#